data_bd2d6f4f545568a392a2bed78ad30629
#
_entry.id   bd2d6f4f545568a392a2bed78ad30629
#
_cell.length_a   1.000
_cell.length_b   1.000
_cell.length_c   1.000
_cell.angle_alpha   90.00
_cell.angle_beta   90.00
_cell.angle_gamma   90.00
#
_symmetry.space_group_name_H-M   'P 1'
#
loop_
_entity.id
_entity.type
_entity.pdbx_description
1 polymer ?
#
loop_
_entity_poly.entity_id
_entity_poly.type
_entity_poly.pdbx_seq_one_letter_code
_entity_poly.pdbx_strand_id
1 'polypeptide(L)'
;MMARHRVLVVDDDPVMVRTLTDVLRLSGWDVDSASSGLDAIAAVGEQEFDAILMDVKMPGVDGVTALKAMKARRPDARVFLMTAYAAHELLAEAEREGVARILAKPLNVHALLGLLTRSVVAQRPVLVVDTDATFLQTLAEVLKLRGFPTVTARTLDQAISLMSDEHPRAVLLHMHLGAIQPEDAITAVHEAGPASSLILYSGQPHGEDGIPRELPREWIHAYLQKPFAVEHITGVLDAISVP
;
A
#
# COMPACT_ATOMS: atom_id res chain seq x y z
N MET A 1 15.96 10.97 0.79
CA MET A 1 15.50 10.89 -0.61
C MET A 1 14.44 9.82 -0.64
N MET A 2 13.16 10.15 -0.83
CA MET A 2 12.10 9.13 -0.86
C MET A 2 12.40 8.14 -1.98
N ALA A 3 12.31 6.84 -1.69
CA ALA A 3 12.43 5.79 -2.71
C ALA A 3 11.32 6.03 -3.75
N ARG A 4 11.70 6.17 -5.01
CA ARG A 4 10.73 6.29 -6.09
C ARG A 4 10.10 4.92 -6.32
N HIS A 5 8.78 4.88 -6.40
CA HIS A 5 8.08 3.65 -6.75
C HIS A 5 8.38 3.26 -8.19
N ARG A 6 8.64 1.97 -8.38
CA ARG A 6 9.04 1.42 -9.69
C ARG A 6 7.86 0.72 -10.36
N VAL A 7 7.64 1.04 -11.64
CA VAL A 7 6.59 0.42 -12.46
C VAL A 7 7.16 -0.14 -13.75
N LEU A 8 6.71 -1.33 -14.14
CA LEU A 8 6.98 -1.92 -15.45
C LEU A 8 5.79 -1.69 -16.39
N VAL A 9 6.03 -1.08 -17.54
CA VAL A 9 5.03 -0.91 -18.62
C VAL A 9 5.30 -1.93 -19.71
N VAL A 10 4.31 -2.77 -20.03
CA VAL A 10 4.42 -3.87 -20.99
C VAL A 10 3.33 -3.73 -22.05
N ASP A 11 3.71 -3.44 -23.27
CA ASP A 11 2.80 -3.34 -24.42
C ASP A 11 3.63 -3.52 -25.70
N ASP A 12 3.11 -4.17 -26.72
CA ASP A 12 3.80 -4.33 -28.02
C ASP A 12 3.65 -3.09 -28.92
N ASP A 13 2.76 -2.15 -28.54
CA ASP A 13 2.65 -0.84 -29.20
C ASP A 13 3.66 0.15 -28.59
N PRO A 14 4.72 0.54 -29.33
CA PRO A 14 5.73 1.46 -28.82
C PRO A 14 5.18 2.86 -28.52
N VAL A 15 4.07 3.27 -29.15
CA VAL A 15 3.42 4.57 -28.87
C VAL A 15 2.76 4.52 -27.50
N MET A 16 2.08 3.43 -27.17
CA MET A 16 1.46 3.22 -25.85
C MET A 16 2.53 3.17 -24.77
N VAL A 17 3.58 2.37 -24.95
CA VAL A 17 4.72 2.28 -24.01
C VAL A 17 5.29 3.66 -23.72
N ARG A 18 5.60 4.43 -24.78
CA ARG A 18 6.18 5.77 -24.62
C ARG A 18 5.24 6.71 -23.88
N THR A 19 3.95 6.73 -24.26
CA THR A 19 2.95 7.62 -23.67
C THR A 19 2.79 7.35 -22.17
N LEU A 20 2.63 6.08 -21.78
CA LEU A 20 2.51 5.70 -20.37
C LEU A 20 3.79 5.98 -19.59
N THR A 21 4.96 5.68 -20.17
CA THR A 21 6.26 5.96 -19.56
C THR A 21 6.43 7.45 -19.26
N ASP A 22 6.13 8.32 -20.22
CA ASP A 22 6.28 9.77 -20.06
C ASP A 22 5.34 10.30 -18.96
N VAL A 23 4.08 9.88 -18.96
CA VAL A 23 3.09 10.27 -17.96
C VAL A 23 3.47 9.80 -16.54
N LEU A 24 3.89 8.56 -16.41
CA LEU A 24 4.28 7.98 -15.11
C LEU A 24 5.54 8.65 -14.56
N ARG A 25 6.55 8.90 -15.40
CA ARG A 25 7.78 9.63 -15.00
C ARG A 25 7.48 11.05 -14.55
N LEU A 26 6.62 11.78 -15.26
CA LEU A 26 6.16 13.11 -14.86
C LEU A 26 5.43 13.09 -13.52
N SER A 27 4.80 11.96 -13.17
CA SER A 27 4.11 11.75 -11.90
C SER A 27 5.02 11.19 -10.79
N GLY A 28 6.35 11.13 -11.02
CA GLY A 28 7.34 10.76 -10.01
C GLY A 28 7.68 9.27 -9.91
N TRP A 29 7.17 8.44 -10.84
CA TRP A 29 7.50 7.01 -10.88
C TRP A 29 8.85 6.74 -11.57
N ASP A 30 9.54 5.71 -11.13
CA ASP A 30 10.64 5.10 -11.86
C ASP A 30 10.05 4.04 -12.81
N VAL A 31 10.33 4.18 -14.13
CA VAL A 31 9.60 3.42 -15.14
C VAL A 31 10.56 2.63 -16.01
N ASP A 32 10.41 1.31 -15.97
CA ASP A 32 10.98 0.38 -16.93
C ASP A 32 9.91 -0.03 -17.96
N SER A 33 10.35 -0.56 -19.10
CA SER A 33 9.44 -1.01 -20.15
C SER A 33 9.86 -2.32 -20.77
N ALA A 34 8.89 -3.10 -21.22
CA ALA A 34 9.09 -4.31 -21.99
C ALA A 34 8.14 -4.31 -23.21
N SER A 35 8.57 -4.90 -24.31
CA SER A 35 7.79 -4.95 -25.56
C SER A 35 7.10 -6.31 -25.78
N SER A 36 7.27 -7.25 -24.87
CA SER A 36 6.67 -8.58 -24.94
C SER A 36 6.44 -9.19 -23.56
N GLY A 37 5.56 -10.19 -23.49
CA GLY A 37 5.34 -10.98 -22.26
C GLY A 37 6.60 -11.71 -21.80
N LEU A 38 7.45 -12.18 -22.70
CA LEU A 38 8.72 -12.85 -22.36
C LEU A 38 9.71 -11.88 -21.70
N ASP A 39 9.89 -10.68 -22.27
CA ASP A 39 10.77 -9.66 -21.70
C ASP A 39 10.27 -9.22 -20.32
N ALA A 40 8.96 -9.10 -20.15
CA ALA A 40 8.35 -8.76 -18.87
C ALA A 40 8.58 -9.85 -17.80
N ILE A 41 8.45 -11.14 -18.15
CA ILE A 41 8.75 -12.26 -17.25
C ILE A 41 10.23 -12.26 -16.85
N ALA A 42 11.13 -11.95 -17.77
CA ALA A 42 12.56 -11.83 -17.48
C ALA A 42 12.83 -10.66 -16.52
N ALA A 43 12.30 -9.47 -16.81
CA ALA A 43 12.46 -8.29 -15.97
C ALA A 43 11.99 -8.50 -14.52
N VAL A 44 10.82 -9.14 -14.33
CA VAL A 44 10.29 -9.49 -12.99
C VAL A 44 11.17 -10.52 -12.27
N GLY A 45 11.88 -11.36 -13.02
CA GLY A 45 12.87 -12.29 -12.44
C GLY A 45 14.11 -11.59 -11.89
N GLU A 46 14.51 -10.48 -12.50
CA GLU A 46 15.75 -9.76 -12.17
C GLU A 46 15.55 -8.65 -11.12
N GLN A 47 14.38 -8.01 -11.09
CA GLN A 47 14.12 -6.88 -10.20
C GLN A 47 12.67 -6.83 -9.73
N GLU A 48 12.43 -6.05 -8.66
CA GLU A 48 11.10 -5.86 -8.08
C GLU A 48 10.43 -4.61 -8.67
N PHE A 49 9.11 -4.73 -8.87
CA PHE A 49 8.25 -3.65 -9.31
C PHE A 49 7.08 -3.49 -8.33
N ASP A 50 6.78 -2.26 -7.95
CA ASP A 50 5.59 -1.93 -7.14
C ASP A 50 4.30 -2.16 -7.92
N ALA A 51 4.35 -2.03 -9.25
CA ALA A 51 3.24 -2.30 -10.16
C ALA A 51 3.74 -2.72 -11.54
N ILE A 52 2.95 -3.54 -12.24
CA ILE A 52 3.19 -3.95 -13.62
C ILE A 52 1.93 -3.64 -14.42
N LEU A 53 2.03 -2.73 -15.38
CA LEU A 53 0.97 -2.44 -16.34
C LEU A 53 1.24 -3.26 -17.61
N MET A 54 0.34 -4.18 -17.96
CA MET A 54 0.60 -5.12 -19.04
C MET A 54 -0.60 -5.24 -19.99
N ASP A 55 -0.36 -5.09 -21.28
CA ASP A 55 -1.39 -5.39 -22.28
C ASP A 55 -1.76 -6.86 -22.27
N VAL A 56 -3.05 -7.15 -22.48
CA VAL A 56 -3.55 -8.52 -22.59
C VAL A 56 -3.15 -9.15 -23.91
N LYS A 57 -3.24 -8.39 -25.01
CA LYS A 57 -3.02 -8.94 -26.37
C LYS A 57 -1.65 -8.55 -26.87
N MET A 58 -0.70 -9.45 -26.75
CA MET A 58 0.65 -9.30 -27.30
C MET A 58 1.03 -10.51 -28.16
N PRO A 59 1.86 -10.34 -29.18
CA PRO A 59 2.38 -11.46 -29.97
C PRO A 59 3.20 -12.45 -29.13
N GLY A 60 3.03 -13.73 -29.39
CA GLY A 60 3.77 -14.80 -28.70
C GLY A 60 3.18 -15.13 -27.34
N VAL A 61 3.66 -14.52 -26.28
CA VAL A 61 3.14 -14.71 -24.91
C VAL A 61 2.18 -13.59 -24.57
N ASP A 62 0.89 -13.91 -24.47
CA ASP A 62 -0.15 -12.96 -24.06
C ASP A 62 -0.03 -12.56 -22.58
N GLY A 63 -0.74 -11.47 -22.19
CA GLY A 63 -0.64 -10.91 -20.85
C GLY A 63 -1.14 -11.86 -19.75
N VAL A 64 -2.10 -12.73 -20.00
CA VAL A 64 -2.61 -13.68 -18.98
C VAL A 64 -1.61 -14.81 -18.76
N THR A 65 -1.03 -15.33 -19.84
CA THR A 65 0.06 -16.32 -19.77
C THR A 65 1.29 -15.75 -19.05
N ALA A 66 1.65 -14.48 -19.35
CA ALA A 66 2.74 -13.79 -18.66
C ALA A 66 2.43 -13.57 -17.17
N LEU A 67 1.21 -13.12 -16.80
CA LEU A 67 0.75 -12.99 -15.42
C LEU A 67 0.98 -14.28 -14.64
N LYS A 68 0.53 -15.42 -15.18
CA LYS A 68 0.67 -16.73 -14.55
C LYS A 68 2.15 -17.08 -14.29
N ALA A 69 3.01 -16.87 -15.28
CA ALA A 69 4.44 -17.12 -15.14
C ALA A 69 5.12 -16.20 -14.12
N MET A 70 4.71 -14.92 -14.06
CA MET A 70 5.19 -13.97 -13.07
C MET A 70 4.74 -14.35 -11.65
N LYS A 71 3.47 -14.70 -11.46
CA LYS A 71 2.91 -15.12 -10.17
C LYS A 71 3.55 -16.41 -9.64
N ALA A 72 3.91 -17.34 -10.51
CA ALA A 72 4.65 -18.54 -10.12
C ALA A 72 6.04 -18.23 -9.56
N ARG A 73 6.69 -17.14 -10.00
CA ARG A 73 8.02 -16.70 -9.53
C ARG A 73 7.93 -15.72 -8.37
N ARG A 74 6.97 -14.81 -8.43
CA ARG A 74 6.68 -13.77 -7.44
C ARG A 74 5.18 -13.70 -7.18
N PRO A 75 4.66 -14.44 -6.20
CA PRO A 75 3.22 -14.47 -5.89
C PRO A 75 2.64 -13.11 -5.52
N ASP A 76 3.47 -12.22 -4.99
CA ASP A 76 3.16 -10.85 -4.58
C ASP A 76 3.18 -9.82 -5.72
N ALA A 77 3.68 -10.20 -6.93
CA ALA A 77 3.73 -9.30 -8.08
C ALA A 77 2.35 -8.69 -8.40
N ARG A 78 2.26 -7.37 -8.48
CA ARG A 78 1.01 -6.64 -8.75
C ARG A 78 0.87 -6.32 -10.23
N VAL A 79 0.15 -7.18 -10.94
CA VAL A 79 -0.09 -7.04 -12.37
C VAL A 79 -1.47 -6.43 -12.61
N PHE A 80 -1.48 -5.33 -13.35
CA PHE A 80 -2.66 -4.64 -13.87
C PHE A 80 -2.73 -4.91 -15.36
N LEU A 81 -3.76 -5.64 -15.79
CA LEU A 81 -3.94 -5.95 -17.20
C LEU A 81 -4.70 -4.83 -17.89
N MET A 82 -4.19 -4.40 -19.03
CA MET A 82 -4.81 -3.40 -19.91
C MET A 82 -5.44 -4.11 -21.10
N THR A 83 -6.69 -3.77 -21.46
CA THR A 83 -7.36 -4.41 -22.61
C THR A 83 -8.30 -3.48 -23.33
N ALA A 84 -8.23 -3.48 -24.67
CA ALA A 84 -9.25 -2.84 -25.49
C ALA A 84 -10.50 -3.75 -25.64
N TYR A 85 -10.30 -5.05 -25.61
CA TYR A 85 -11.37 -6.06 -25.69
C TYR A 85 -10.79 -7.42 -25.26
N ALA A 86 -11.31 -7.99 -24.22
CA ALA A 86 -10.92 -9.33 -23.82
C ALA A 86 -12.14 -10.26 -23.79
N ALA A 87 -11.97 -11.47 -24.31
CA ALA A 87 -12.97 -12.53 -24.15
C ALA A 87 -13.23 -12.77 -22.67
N HIS A 88 -14.47 -13.01 -22.31
CA HIS A 88 -14.89 -13.18 -20.91
C HIS A 88 -14.11 -14.30 -20.20
N GLU A 89 -13.74 -15.34 -20.94
CA GLU A 89 -12.94 -16.47 -20.43
C GLU A 89 -11.52 -16.06 -20.03
N LEU A 90 -10.85 -15.21 -20.82
CA LEU A 90 -9.51 -14.69 -20.51
C LEU A 90 -9.50 -13.78 -19.27
N LEU A 91 -10.54 -12.98 -19.09
CA LEU A 91 -10.68 -12.14 -17.89
C LEU A 91 -10.91 -12.99 -16.65
N ALA A 92 -11.75 -14.02 -16.73
CA ALA A 92 -12.00 -14.95 -15.65
C ALA A 92 -10.74 -15.80 -15.30
N GLU A 93 -9.90 -16.10 -16.28
CA GLU A 93 -8.61 -16.75 -16.02
C GLU A 93 -7.66 -15.79 -15.30
N ALA A 94 -7.53 -14.55 -15.76
CA ALA A 94 -6.71 -13.53 -15.11
C ALA A 94 -7.10 -13.29 -13.63
N GLU A 95 -8.41 -13.28 -13.34
CA GLU A 95 -8.92 -13.17 -11.96
C GLU A 95 -8.50 -14.37 -11.10
N ARG A 96 -8.58 -15.59 -11.62
CA ARG A 96 -8.12 -16.80 -10.92
C ARG A 96 -6.63 -16.82 -10.66
N GLU A 97 -5.83 -16.24 -11.57
CA GLU A 97 -4.38 -16.11 -11.43
C GLU A 97 -3.95 -14.92 -10.56
N GLY A 98 -4.91 -14.20 -9.97
CA GLY A 98 -4.64 -13.13 -9.00
C GLY A 98 -4.16 -11.84 -9.64
N VAL A 99 -4.77 -11.43 -10.77
CA VAL A 99 -4.58 -10.10 -11.33
C VAL A 99 -4.99 -9.03 -10.31
N ALA A 100 -4.18 -7.97 -10.17
CA ALA A 100 -4.53 -6.89 -9.24
C ALA A 100 -5.76 -6.11 -9.72
N ARG A 101 -5.84 -5.84 -11.03
CA ARG A 101 -7.02 -5.26 -11.68
C ARG A 101 -6.94 -5.38 -13.21
N ILE A 102 -8.11 -5.32 -13.83
CA ILE A 102 -8.26 -5.24 -15.29
C ILE A 102 -8.72 -3.83 -15.64
N LEU A 103 -8.04 -3.20 -16.60
CA LEU A 103 -8.23 -1.82 -17.03
C LEU A 103 -8.68 -1.79 -18.48
N ALA A 104 -9.81 -1.20 -18.76
CA ALA A 104 -10.30 -1.03 -20.13
C ALA A 104 -9.53 0.10 -20.84
N LYS A 105 -9.06 -0.14 -22.07
CA LYS A 105 -8.56 0.91 -22.98
C LYS A 105 -9.77 1.58 -23.68
N PRO A 106 -9.79 2.92 -23.86
CA PRO A 106 -8.70 3.87 -23.57
C PRO A 106 -8.55 4.14 -22.08
N LEU A 107 -7.31 4.21 -21.59
CA LEU A 107 -7.00 4.41 -20.19
C LEU A 107 -7.28 5.86 -19.76
N ASN A 108 -8.01 6.03 -18.68
CA ASN A 108 -8.08 7.31 -18.00
C ASN A 108 -6.83 7.48 -17.14
N VAL A 109 -5.92 8.35 -17.56
CA VAL A 109 -4.61 8.56 -16.92
C VAL A 109 -4.75 8.94 -15.44
N HIS A 110 -5.68 9.86 -15.12
CA HIS A 110 -5.88 10.30 -13.74
C HIS A 110 -6.36 9.14 -12.84
N ALA A 111 -7.32 8.35 -13.33
CA ALA A 111 -7.80 7.17 -12.62
C ALA A 111 -6.69 6.10 -12.45
N LEU A 112 -5.85 5.92 -13.49
CA LEU A 112 -4.70 5.00 -13.45
C LEU A 112 -3.69 5.43 -12.38
N LEU A 113 -3.27 6.69 -12.37
CA LEU A 113 -2.33 7.22 -11.38
C LEU A 113 -2.87 7.05 -9.96
N GLY A 114 -4.13 7.42 -9.72
CA GLY A 114 -4.79 7.22 -8.42
C GLY A 114 -4.85 5.75 -8.01
N LEU A 115 -5.09 4.82 -8.96
CA LEU A 115 -5.10 3.40 -8.71
C LEU A 115 -3.71 2.87 -8.32
N LEU A 116 -2.67 3.23 -9.08
CA LEU A 116 -1.30 2.81 -8.81
C LEU A 116 -0.82 3.33 -7.45
N THR A 117 -1.05 4.60 -7.16
CA THR A 117 -0.69 5.21 -5.87
C THR A 117 -1.37 4.49 -4.71
N ARG A 118 -2.69 4.26 -4.78
CA ARG A 118 -3.42 3.48 -3.76
C ARG A 118 -2.88 2.07 -3.61
N SER A 119 -2.55 1.42 -4.71
CA SER A 119 -1.99 0.07 -4.73
C SER A 119 -0.68 -0.02 -3.97
N VAL A 120 0.22 0.94 -4.17
CA VAL A 120 1.51 1.00 -3.48
C VAL A 120 1.36 1.37 -2.00
N VAL A 121 0.54 2.39 -1.70
CA VAL A 121 0.31 2.79 -0.30
C VAL A 121 -0.36 1.67 0.49
N ALA A 122 -1.24 0.87 -0.12
CA ALA A 122 -1.83 -0.30 0.53
C ALA A 122 -0.79 -1.36 0.95
N GLN A 123 0.41 -1.38 0.34
CA GLN A 123 1.52 -2.27 0.74
C GLN A 123 2.32 -1.73 1.91
N ARG A 124 2.28 -0.42 2.17
CA ARG A 124 2.97 0.15 3.32
C ARG A 124 2.39 -0.43 4.60
N PRO A 125 3.23 -0.81 5.56
CA PRO A 125 2.74 -1.45 6.77
C PRO A 125 1.89 -0.51 7.62
N VAL A 126 1.10 -1.10 8.49
CA VAL A 126 0.51 -0.45 9.65
C VAL A 126 1.50 -0.62 10.80
N LEU A 127 1.95 0.48 11.40
CA LEU A 127 2.76 0.45 12.60
C LEU A 127 1.84 0.43 13.83
N VAL A 128 2.01 -0.55 14.71
CA VAL A 128 1.29 -0.61 16.00
C VAL A 128 2.28 -0.37 17.13
N VAL A 129 1.99 0.62 17.97
CA VAL A 129 2.86 1.06 19.07
C VAL A 129 2.13 0.87 20.40
N ASP A 130 2.63 -0.04 21.24
CA ASP A 130 2.12 -0.31 22.60
C ASP A 130 3.22 -0.91 23.48
N THR A 131 3.18 -0.69 24.77
CA THR A 131 4.10 -1.34 25.72
C THR A 131 3.75 -2.82 25.99
N ASP A 132 2.49 -3.22 25.75
CA ASP A 132 2.00 -4.59 25.94
C ASP A 132 2.39 -5.48 24.77
N ALA A 133 3.39 -6.34 24.97
CA ALA A 133 3.89 -7.26 23.96
C ALA A 133 2.84 -8.29 23.48
N THR A 134 1.97 -8.75 24.38
CA THR A 134 0.93 -9.73 24.03
C THR A 134 -0.14 -9.10 23.15
N PHE A 135 -0.56 -7.90 23.46
CA PHE A 135 -1.49 -7.14 22.65
C PHE A 135 -0.92 -6.86 21.26
N LEU A 136 0.34 -6.40 21.18
CA LEU A 136 1.02 -6.14 19.92
C LEU A 136 1.07 -7.38 19.03
N GLN A 137 1.49 -8.53 19.57
CA GLN A 137 1.58 -9.78 18.82
C GLN A 137 0.21 -10.20 18.30
N THR A 138 -0.80 -10.21 19.16
CA THR A 138 -2.16 -10.62 18.80
C THR A 138 -2.75 -9.71 17.72
N LEU A 139 -2.64 -8.39 17.90
CA LEU A 139 -3.19 -7.43 16.94
C LEU A 139 -2.44 -7.51 15.60
N ALA A 140 -1.11 -7.63 15.61
CA ALA A 140 -0.33 -7.74 14.39
C ALA A 140 -0.67 -9.00 13.58
N GLU A 141 -0.85 -10.16 14.24
CA GLU A 141 -1.27 -11.39 13.58
C GLU A 141 -2.66 -11.25 12.95
N VAL A 142 -3.61 -10.67 13.67
CA VAL A 142 -4.96 -10.46 13.17
C VAL A 142 -4.99 -9.50 11.99
N LEU A 143 -4.26 -8.39 12.06
CA LEU A 143 -4.16 -7.43 10.95
C LEU A 143 -3.51 -8.07 9.70
N LYS A 144 -2.45 -8.85 9.88
CA LYS A 144 -1.81 -9.59 8.77
C LYS A 144 -2.78 -10.58 8.13
N LEU A 145 -3.55 -11.34 8.91
CA LEU A 145 -4.58 -12.25 8.39
C LEU A 145 -5.69 -11.53 7.61
N ARG A 146 -5.94 -10.25 7.92
CA ARG A 146 -6.89 -9.39 7.19
C ARG A 146 -6.25 -8.66 6.00
N GLY A 147 -4.99 -8.96 5.65
CA GLY A 147 -4.28 -8.40 4.50
C GLY A 147 -3.61 -7.06 4.75
N PHE A 148 -3.43 -6.65 6.02
CA PHE A 148 -2.69 -5.44 6.38
C PHE A 148 -1.27 -5.80 6.82
N PRO A 149 -0.23 -5.55 6.00
CA PRO A 149 1.16 -5.66 6.45
C PRO A 149 1.33 -4.87 7.75
N THR A 150 1.94 -5.46 8.76
CA THR A 150 2.00 -4.85 10.09
C THR A 150 3.39 -5.01 10.70
N VAL A 151 3.91 -3.91 11.24
CA VAL A 151 5.12 -3.86 12.07
C VAL A 151 4.75 -3.34 13.46
N THR A 152 5.55 -3.66 14.46
CA THR A 152 5.23 -3.31 15.87
C THR A 152 6.41 -2.64 16.54
N ALA A 153 6.12 -1.69 17.45
CA ALA A 153 7.11 -1.04 18.29
C ALA A 153 6.63 -1.05 19.75
N ARG A 154 7.56 -1.21 20.70
CA ARG A 154 7.27 -1.19 22.13
C ARG A 154 7.69 0.11 22.81
N THR A 155 8.44 0.93 22.12
CA THR A 155 8.92 2.24 22.59
C THR A 155 8.75 3.29 21.51
N LEU A 156 8.76 4.55 21.89
CA LEU A 156 8.69 5.67 20.96
C LEU A 156 9.92 5.69 20.01
N ASP A 157 11.10 5.41 20.52
CA ASP A 157 12.34 5.38 19.70
C ASP A 157 12.28 4.30 18.62
N GLN A 158 11.77 3.11 18.96
CA GLN A 158 11.52 2.05 17.98
C GLN A 158 10.48 2.47 16.93
N ALA A 159 9.42 3.15 17.36
CA ALA A 159 8.41 3.64 16.44
C ALA A 159 8.99 4.64 15.45
N ILE A 160 9.77 5.61 15.92
CA ILE A 160 10.43 6.63 15.07
C ILE A 160 11.40 5.98 14.07
N SER A 161 12.21 5.00 14.49
CA SER A 161 13.07 4.25 13.59
C SER A 161 12.27 3.55 12.49
N LEU A 162 11.23 2.80 12.85
CA LEU A 162 10.36 2.11 11.89
C LEU A 162 9.62 3.07 10.96
N MET A 163 9.29 4.27 11.41
CA MET A 163 8.68 5.28 10.53
C MET A 163 9.63 5.75 9.44
N SER A 164 10.93 5.86 9.76
CA SER A 164 11.96 6.21 8.77
C SER A 164 12.29 5.08 7.81
N ASP A 165 12.25 3.83 8.29
CA ASP A 165 12.68 2.66 7.50
C ASP A 165 11.53 2.10 6.65
N GLU A 166 10.34 1.97 7.24
CA GLU A 166 9.19 1.28 6.66
C GLU A 166 8.15 2.21 6.03
N HIS A 167 8.20 3.51 6.34
CA HIS A 167 7.25 4.52 5.88
C HIS A 167 5.77 4.06 6.02
N PRO A 168 5.29 3.72 7.21
CA PRO A 168 3.98 3.12 7.40
C PRO A 168 2.88 4.04 6.88
N ARG A 169 1.80 3.44 6.33
CA ARG A 169 0.63 4.21 5.88
C ARG A 169 -0.24 4.72 7.02
N ALA A 170 -0.21 4.00 8.14
CA ALA A 170 -0.93 4.34 9.35
C ALA A 170 -0.13 3.93 10.59
N VAL A 171 -0.30 4.70 11.66
CA VAL A 171 0.26 4.41 12.97
C VAL A 171 -0.89 4.28 13.97
N LEU A 172 -1.05 3.09 14.55
CA LEU A 172 -1.88 2.88 15.75
C LEU A 172 -1.01 3.15 16.96
N LEU A 173 -1.25 4.24 17.66
CA LEU A 173 -0.45 4.69 18.79
C LEU A 173 -1.24 4.57 20.09
N HIS A 174 -0.73 3.76 21.02
CA HIS A 174 -1.27 3.75 22.40
C HIS A 174 -0.92 5.04 23.12
N MET A 175 -1.89 5.69 23.72
CA MET A 175 -1.70 6.99 24.35
C MET A 175 -0.78 6.97 25.58
N HIS A 176 -0.54 5.80 26.17
CA HIS A 176 0.33 5.66 27.33
C HIS A 176 1.54 4.78 26.98
N LEU A 177 2.67 5.42 26.73
CA LEU A 177 3.95 4.76 26.45
C LEU A 177 4.93 4.94 27.62
N GLY A 178 4.64 4.28 28.74
CA GLY A 178 5.47 4.40 29.95
C GLY A 178 5.36 5.78 30.58
N ALA A 179 6.50 6.48 30.72
CA ALA A 179 6.58 7.81 31.34
C ALA A 179 6.43 8.97 30.33
N ILE A 180 6.27 8.66 29.04
CA ILE A 180 6.16 9.68 27.98
C ILE A 180 4.76 10.28 28.03
N GLN A 181 4.67 11.61 27.95
CA GLN A 181 3.38 12.27 27.85
C GLN A 181 2.76 12.00 26.46
N PRO A 182 1.43 11.81 26.39
CA PRO A 182 0.75 11.53 25.13
C PRO A 182 1.03 12.58 24.04
N GLU A 183 1.08 13.86 24.41
CA GLU A 183 1.32 14.98 23.51
C GLU A 183 2.71 14.90 22.86
N ASP A 184 3.73 14.55 23.65
CA ASP A 184 5.10 14.41 23.17
C ASP A 184 5.22 13.22 22.21
N ALA A 185 4.60 12.08 22.53
CA ALA A 185 4.59 10.90 21.68
C ALA A 185 3.87 11.16 20.34
N ILE A 186 2.73 11.83 20.38
CA ILE A 186 1.93 12.17 19.19
C ILE A 186 2.70 13.13 18.28
N THR A 187 3.31 14.19 18.87
CA THR A 187 4.12 15.16 18.14
C THR A 187 5.31 14.49 17.47
N ALA A 188 6.07 13.68 18.20
CA ALA A 188 7.23 12.98 17.66
C ALA A 188 6.88 12.02 16.51
N VAL A 189 5.78 11.28 16.64
CA VAL A 189 5.28 10.38 15.59
C VAL A 189 4.82 11.17 14.37
N HIS A 190 4.11 12.28 14.55
CA HIS A 190 3.65 13.12 13.44
C HIS A 190 4.84 13.75 12.68
N GLU A 191 5.83 14.28 13.40
CA GLU A 191 7.04 14.86 12.80
C GLU A 191 7.88 13.84 12.05
N ALA A 192 7.98 12.61 12.56
CA ALA A 192 8.71 11.52 11.91
C ALA A 192 8.05 11.04 10.62
N GLY A 193 6.71 11.18 10.50
CA GLY A 193 5.99 10.74 9.31
C GLY A 193 4.67 11.49 9.09
N PRO A 194 4.71 12.76 8.64
CA PRO A 194 3.49 13.57 8.50
C PRO A 194 2.51 13.06 7.43
N ALA A 195 2.95 12.14 6.57
CA ALA A 195 2.09 11.48 5.58
C ALA A 195 1.41 10.21 6.10
N SER A 196 1.75 9.75 7.31
CA SER A 196 1.12 8.58 7.93
C SER A 196 -0.16 8.99 8.66
N SER A 197 -1.24 8.25 8.47
CA SER A 197 -2.48 8.49 9.21
C SER A 197 -2.35 8.04 10.66
N LEU A 198 -2.48 8.96 11.60
CA LEU A 198 -2.35 8.66 13.02
C LEU A 198 -3.69 8.26 13.63
N ILE A 199 -3.74 7.07 14.21
CA ILE A 199 -4.88 6.51 14.93
C ILE A 199 -4.48 6.34 16.38
N LEU A 200 -5.13 7.05 17.27
CA LEU A 200 -4.88 6.94 18.70
C LEU A 200 -5.76 5.85 19.33
N TYR A 201 -5.26 5.19 20.36
CA TYR A 201 -6.09 4.30 21.17
C TYR A 201 -5.70 4.28 22.65
N SER A 202 -6.68 4.03 23.53
CA SER A 202 -6.48 3.96 24.97
C SER A 202 -7.48 3.02 25.64
N GLY A 203 -7.08 2.46 26.81
CA GLY A 203 -7.99 1.71 27.69
C GLY A 203 -8.77 2.61 28.65
N GLN A 204 -8.40 3.88 28.78
CA GLN A 204 -9.07 4.84 29.66
C GLN A 204 -9.94 5.79 28.84
N PRO A 205 -11.14 6.16 29.33
CA PRO A 205 -11.93 7.19 28.71
C PRO A 205 -11.20 8.53 28.87
N HIS A 206 -10.87 9.18 27.76
CA HIS A 206 -10.30 10.52 27.73
C HIS A 206 -11.35 11.46 27.17
N GLY A 207 -11.92 12.35 27.98
CA GLY A 207 -12.83 13.42 27.56
C GLY A 207 -13.90 13.03 26.54
N GLU A 208 -14.61 14.01 25.97
CA GLU A 208 -15.65 13.72 24.96
C GLU A 208 -15.08 13.13 23.65
N ASP A 209 -13.81 13.39 23.33
CA ASP A 209 -13.18 12.97 22.08
C ASP A 209 -11.90 12.13 22.25
N GLY A 210 -11.44 11.90 23.49
CA GLY A 210 -10.21 11.12 23.74
C GLY A 210 -8.89 11.74 23.29
N ILE A 211 -8.93 12.93 22.73
CA ILE A 211 -7.77 13.61 22.11
C ILE A 211 -7.32 14.76 23.02
N PRO A 212 -6.01 14.92 23.29
CA PRO A 212 -5.49 16.07 24.01
C PRO A 212 -5.88 17.38 23.29
N ARG A 213 -6.37 18.36 24.08
CA ARG A 213 -6.92 19.62 23.54
C ARG A 213 -5.86 20.51 22.89
N GLU A 214 -4.61 20.34 23.25
CA GLU A 214 -3.45 21.10 22.82
C GLU A 214 -2.96 20.73 21.42
N LEU A 215 -3.39 19.58 20.89
CA LEU A 215 -2.93 19.05 19.61
C LEU A 215 -3.87 19.40 18.45
N PRO A 216 -3.32 19.67 17.26
CA PRO A 216 -4.12 19.85 16.05
C PRO A 216 -4.93 18.59 15.73
N ARG A 217 -6.25 18.73 15.64
CA ARG A 217 -7.15 17.59 15.37
C ARG A 217 -6.93 16.99 14.00
N GLU A 218 -6.45 17.78 13.05
CA GLU A 218 -6.11 17.34 11.69
C GLU A 218 -4.95 16.31 11.64
N TRP A 219 -4.15 16.19 12.70
CA TRP A 219 -3.12 15.15 12.80
C TRP A 219 -3.68 13.78 13.09
N ILE A 220 -4.88 13.72 13.67
CA ILE A 220 -5.46 12.49 14.22
C ILE A 220 -6.62 12.06 13.34
N HIS A 221 -6.42 10.91 12.68
CA HIS A 221 -7.44 10.34 11.80
C HIS A 221 -8.61 9.71 12.56
N ALA A 222 -8.32 9.00 13.65
CA ALA A 222 -9.33 8.36 14.49
C ALA A 222 -8.83 8.14 15.93
N TYR A 223 -9.79 7.98 16.84
CA TYR A 223 -9.56 7.53 18.21
C TYR A 223 -10.36 6.25 18.49
N LEU A 224 -9.70 5.25 19.09
CA LEU A 224 -10.32 3.97 19.44
C LEU A 224 -10.21 3.72 20.95
N GLN A 225 -11.30 3.36 21.60
CA GLN A 225 -11.30 2.99 23.01
C GLN A 225 -11.23 1.48 23.16
N LYS A 226 -10.26 0.97 23.93
CA LYS A 226 -10.21 -0.47 24.31
C LYS A 226 -11.34 -0.80 25.28
N PRO A 227 -12.00 -1.98 25.16
CA PRO A 227 -11.80 -2.96 24.11
C PRO A 227 -12.52 -2.56 22.81
N PHE A 228 -11.88 -2.77 21.66
CA PHE A 228 -12.45 -2.50 20.35
C PHE A 228 -12.48 -3.78 19.49
N ALA A 229 -13.48 -3.89 18.63
CA ALA A 229 -13.54 -4.97 17.66
C ALA A 229 -12.52 -4.77 16.52
N VAL A 230 -11.97 -5.86 15.99
CA VAL A 230 -11.02 -5.82 14.87
C VAL A 230 -11.64 -5.18 13.63
N GLU A 231 -12.93 -5.43 13.39
CA GLU A 231 -13.71 -4.83 12.31
C GLU A 231 -13.72 -3.30 12.36
N HIS A 232 -13.66 -2.72 13.55
CA HIS A 232 -13.59 -1.28 13.72
C HIS A 232 -12.23 -0.73 13.25
N ILE A 233 -11.12 -1.39 13.65
CA ILE A 233 -9.78 -1.00 13.19
C ILE A 233 -9.66 -1.16 11.67
N THR A 234 -10.06 -2.32 11.14
CA THR A 234 -9.96 -2.57 9.69
C THR A 234 -10.83 -1.61 8.90
N GLY A 235 -12.03 -1.26 9.37
CA GLY A 235 -12.87 -0.24 8.76
C GLY A 235 -12.22 1.15 8.73
N VAL A 236 -11.54 1.55 9.80
CA VAL A 236 -10.76 2.80 9.84
C VAL A 236 -9.58 2.73 8.86
N LEU A 237 -8.84 1.62 8.82
CA LEU A 237 -7.70 1.43 7.92
C LEU A 237 -8.11 1.39 6.44
N ASP A 238 -9.29 0.83 6.12
CA ASP A 238 -9.84 0.82 4.76
C ASP A 238 -10.32 2.22 4.33
N ALA A 239 -10.81 3.02 5.28
CA ALA A 239 -11.26 4.38 5.04
C ALA A 239 -10.10 5.39 4.87
N ILE A 240 -8.87 5.03 5.25
CA ILE A 240 -7.69 5.85 5.03
C ILE A 240 -7.47 5.98 3.53
N SER A 241 -8.00 7.07 2.99
CA SER A 241 -7.76 7.47 1.61
C SER A 241 -6.30 7.91 1.48
N VAL A 242 -5.65 7.42 0.45
CA VAL A 242 -4.35 7.96 0.01
C VAL A 242 -4.59 9.37 -0.48
N PRO A 243 -3.81 10.36 -0.02
CA PRO A 243 -3.91 11.72 -0.51
C PRO A 243 -3.64 11.84 -2.01
#